data_42abb5e175f082c6608b00aa75f809d1
#
_entry.id   42abb5e175f082c6608b00aa75f809d1
#
_cell.length_a   1.000
_cell.length_b   1.000
_cell.length_c   1.000
_cell.angle_alpha   90.00
_cell.angle_beta   90.00
_cell.angle_gamma   90.00
#
_symmetry.space_group_name_H-M   'P 1'
#
loop_
_entity.id
_entity.type
_entity.pdbx_description
1 polymer ?
#
loop_
_entity_poly.entity_id
_entity_poly.type
_entity_poly.pdbx_seq_one_letter_code
_entity_poly.pdbx_strand_id
1 'polypeptide(L)'
;TVLLLGGLLLAPMPVAGGGKDVLSRYVVCTTTLAHAFTANPNRLSVLVQNVGTLHASVGRRIAGGPFWGTTLHVGAVLSFDDYQGGLDCQMAAGSTTVEILETVN
;
A
#
# COMPACT_ATOMS: atom_id res chain seq x y z
N THR A 1 -25.69 20.05 12.59
CA THR A 1 -25.25 19.45 11.97
C THR A 1 -25.16 18.69 11.61
N VAL A 2 -25.58 18.96 12.03
CA VAL A 2 -25.04 18.23 11.34
C VAL A 2 -25.05 17.27 10.99
N LEU A 3 -25.69 17.49 11.29
CA LEU A 3 -25.38 16.70 10.61
C LEU A 3 -25.34 15.92 10.28
N LEU A 4 -25.88 16.17 10.56
CA LEU A 4 -25.49 15.55 9.88
C LEU A 4 -25.44 14.85 9.54
N LEU A 5 -26.05 15.19 9.79
CA LEU A 5 -25.59 14.74 9.18
C LEU A 5 -25.34 14.21 8.80
N GLY A 6 -26.16 14.61 9.27
CA GLY A 6 -25.53 14.48 8.57
C GLY A 6 -25.20 13.93 8.52
N GLY A 7 -25.72 14.05 8.73
CA GLY A 7 -24.98 13.93 8.23
C GLY A 7 -24.64 13.30 8.39
N LEU A 8 -24.94 13.36 8.31
CA LEU A 8 -24.15 13.03 8.05
C LEU A 8 -23.75 12.48 8.00
N LEU A 9 -24.09 12.90 8.23
CA LEU A 9 -23.19 12.63 7.86
C LEU A 9 -22.69 12.22 7.74
N LEU A 10 -22.97 12.61 8.02
CA LEU A 10 -21.95 12.45 7.69
C LEU A 10 -21.35 12.24 7.68
N ALA A 11 -21.71 12.69 8.11
CA ALA A 11 -20.65 12.69 7.95
C ALA A 11 -20.11 12.57 8.09
N PRO A 12 -20.18 12.76 8.25
CA PRO A 12 -19.21 12.73 8.31
C PRO A 12 -18.77 12.71 8.59
N MET A 13 -18.62 13.11 8.81
CA MET A 13 -17.69 13.26 9.02
C MET A 13 -17.02 13.44 9.40
N PRO A 14 -16.85 13.76 9.75
CA PRO A 14 -15.89 14.08 10.05
C PRO A 14 -15.41 14.24 10.47
N VAL A 15 -15.10 14.35 10.71
CA VAL A 15 -14.38 14.46 11.26
C VAL A 15 -13.75 15.15 11.48
N ALA A 16 -13.98 15.24 11.77
CA ALA A 16 -13.13 16.37 11.79
C ALA A 16 -11.81 16.33 12.37
N GLY A 17 -11.22 17.26 12.35
CA GLY A 17 -10.00 17.60 12.93
C GLY A 17 -8.92 16.64 12.70
N GLY A 18 -7.96 16.95 12.03
CA GLY A 18 -6.84 16.08 11.83
C GLY A 18 -7.27 14.73 11.29
N GLY A 19 -8.19 14.74 10.43
CA GLY A 19 -8.69 13.51 9.85
C GLY A 19 -7.57 12.69 9.23
N LYS A 20 -7.59 11.41 9.49
CA LYS A 20 -6.75 10.44 8.82
C LYS A 20 -7.49 9.92 7.61
N ASP A 21 -6.80 9.84 6.49
CA ASP A 21 -7.34 9.28 5.27
C ASP A 21 -6.80 7.88 5.05
N VAL A 22 -7.65 7.02 4.50
CA VAL A 22 -7.27 5.68 4.06
C VAL A 22 -7.35 5.65 2.55
N LEU A 23 -6.22 5.37 1.91
CA LEU A 23 -6.09 5.29 0.46
C LEU A 23 -5.92 3.85 0.06
N SER A 24 -6.68 3.43 -0.95
CA SER A 24 -6.62 2.05 -1.45
C SER A 24 -6.37 2.07 -2.94
N ARG A 25 -5.49 1.17 -3.42
CA ARG A 25 -5.25 1.00 -4.85
C ARG A 25 -4.72 -0.39 -5.14
N TYR A 26 -4.78 -0.77 -6.41
CA TYR A 26 -4.18 -2.02 -6.90
C TYR A 26 -2.96 -1.71 -7.74
N VAL A 27 -1.93 -2.54 -7.60
CA VAL A 27 -0.70 -2.43 -8.38
C VAL A 27 -0.42 -3.80 -8.98
N VAL A 28 -0.07 -3.83 -10.26
CA VAL A 28 0.32 -5.06 -10.96
C VAL A 28 1.83 -5.19 -10.90
N CYS A 29 2.30 -6.28 -10.29
CA CYS A 29 3.71 -6.63 -10.26
C CYS A 29 4.00 -7.55 -11.45
N THR A 30 5.05 -7.24 -12.20
CA THR A 30 5.46 -7.97 -13.40
C THR A 30 6.95 -8.33 -13.31
N THR A 31 7.50 -8.83 -14.40
CA THR A 31 8.94 -9.10 -14.45
C THR A 31 9.79 -7.83 -14.47
N THR A 32 9.19 -6.68 -14.71
CA THR A 32 9.85 -5.39 -14.61
C THR A 32 9.72 -4.85 -13.18
N LEU A 33 10.84 -4.42 -12.60
CA LEU A 33 10.82 -3.81 -11.27
C LEU A 33 9.91 -2.58 -11.27
N ALA A 34 9.00 -2.52 -10.33
CA ALA A 34 8.02 -1.44 -10.21
C ALA A 34 7.83 -1.06 -8.75
N HIS A 35 7.31 0.13 -8.52
CA HIS A 35 6.97 0.57 -7.18
C HIS A 35 5.59 0.04 -6.80
N ALA A 36 5.53 -0.76 -5.73
CA ALA A 36 4.26 -1.09 -5.09
C ALA A 36 3.69 0.18 -4.45
N PHE A 37 4.53 0.91 -3.74
CA PHE A 37 4.22 2.26 -3.29
C PHE A 37 5.50 3.09 -3.19
N THR A 38 5.35 4.39 -3.32
CA THR A 38 6.47 5.34 -3.23
C THR A 38 6.58 5.91 -1.81
N ALA A 39 7.70 6.54 -1.52
CA ALA A 39 7.90 7.22 -0.25
C ALA A 39 6.83 8.29 -0.02
N ASN A 40 6.35 8.39 1.20
CA ASN A 40 5.34 9.38 1.57
C ASN A 40 5.56 9.80 3.04
N PRO A 41 6.00 11.04 3.30
CA PRO A 41 6.29 11.49 4.66
C PRO A 41 5.04 11.61 5.53
N ASN A 42 3.85 11.62 4.93
CA ASN A 42 2.58 11.71 5.65
C ASN A 42 1.97 10.34 5.94
N ARG A 43 2.65 9.25 5.56
CA ARG A 43 2.12 7.91 5.80
C ARG A 43 2.28 7.53 7.25
N LEU A 44 1.21 7.03 7.85
CA LEU A 44 1.21 6.48 9.20
C LEU A 44 1.40 4.97 9.19
N SER A 45 0.73 4.29 8.27
CA SER A 45 0.84 2.85 8.11
C SER A 45 0.50 2.45 6.69
N VAL A 46 0.94 1.28 6.28
CA VAL A 46 0.61 0.71 4.98
C VAL A 46 0.51 -0.81 5.09
N LEU A 47 -0.42 -1.34 4.35
CA LEU A 47 -0.66 -2.77 4.27
C LEU A 47 -0.65 -3.17 2.80
N VAL A 48 0.03 -4.26 2.51
CA VAL A 48 0.13 -4.82 1.15
C VAL A 48 -0.38 -6.24 1.19
N GLN A 49 -1.35 -6.56 0.35
CA GLN A 49 -1.88 -7.91 0.22
C GLN A 49 -1.74 -8.40 -1.20
N ASN A 50 -1.25 -9.61 -1.38
CA ASN A 50 -1.22 -10.26 -2.69
C ASN A 50 -2.61 -10.84 -2.96
N VAL A 51 -3.36 -10.18 -3.83
CA VAL A 51 -4.72 -10.59 -4.20
C VAL A 51 -4.76 -11.28 -5.56
N GLY A 52 -3.60 -11.52 -6.16
CA GLY A 52 -3.48 -12.22 -7.44
C GLY A 52 -3.36 -13.72 -7.26
N THR A 53 -2.85 -14.38 -8.28
CA THR A 53 -2.79 -15.85 -8.35
C THR A 53 -1.36 -16.40 -8.30
N LEU A 54 -0.35 -15.53 -8.29
CA LEU A 54 1.06 -15.91 -8.24
C LEU A 54 1.74 -15.20 -7.08
N HIS A 55 2.82 -15.79 -6.57
CA HIS A 55 3.63 -15.15 -5.54
C HIS A 55 4.45 -14.02 -6.16
N ALA A 56 4.67 -12.96 -5.40
CA ALA A 56 5.47 -11.81 -5.81
C ALA A 56 6.68 -11.65 -4.91
N SER A 57 7.75 -11.05 -5.44
CA SER A 57 8.85 -10.58 -4.62
C SER A 57 8.65 -9.12 -4.30
N VAL A 58 8.69 -8.76 -3.03
CA VAL A 58 8.54 -7.39 -2.57
C VAL A 58 9.71 -7.03 -1.66
N GLY A 59 10.16 -5.79 -1.73
CA GLY A 59 11.27 -5.35 -0.90
C GLY A 59 11.67 -3.93 -1.21
N ARG A 60 12.74 -3.50 -0.53
CA ARG A 60 13.30 -2.17 -0.76
C ARG A 60 14.47 -2.30 -1.70
N ARG A 61 14.50 -1.44 -2.69
CA ARG A 61 15.63 -1.32 -3.58
C ARG A 61 16.66 -0.39 -2.97
N ILE A 62 17.89 -0.88 -2.83
CA ILE A 62 19.00 -0.03 -2.42
C ILE A 62 19.49 0.72 -3.64
N ALA A 63 19.62 2.05 -3.54
CA ALA A 63 20.06 2.87 -4.64
C ALA A 63 21.40 2.38 -5.20
N GLY A 64 21.43 2.12 -6.51
CA GLY A 64 22.62 1.62 -7.19
C GLY A 64 22.92 0.14 -6.98
N GLY A 65 22.07 -0.56 -6.23
CA GLY A 65 22.25 -1.98 -5.94
C GLY A 65 21.17 -2.85 -6.57
N PRO A 66 21.32 -4.17 -6.45
CA PRO A 66 20.30 -5.09 -6.92
C PRO A 66 19.05 -5.04 -6.03
N PHE A 67 17.94 -5.55 -6.58
CA PHE A 67 16.73 -5.72 -5.81
C PHE A 67 16.84 -6.95 -4.92
N TRP A 68 16.58 -6.77 -3.63
CA TRP A 68 16.49 -7.85 -2.66
C TRP A 68 15.08 -7.88 -2.09
N GLY A 69 14.31 -8.87 -2.50
CA GLY A 69 12.92 -8.98 -2.08
C GLY A 69 12.68 -10.23 -1.25
N THR A 70 11.60 -10.17 -0.49
CA THR A 70 11.02 -11.35 0.16
C THR A 70 9.80 -11.79 -0.62
N THR A 71 9.44 -13.06 -0.50
CA THR A 71 8.27 -13.60 -1.20
C THR A 71 6.99 -13.21 -0.47
N LEU A 72 6.07 -12.59 -1.19
CA LEU A 72 4.72 -12.33 -0.73
C LEU A 72 3.80 -13.36 -1.38
N HIS A 73 3.44 -14.39 -0.63
CA HIS A 73 2.60 -15.48 -1.13
C HIS A 73 1.20 -15.00 -1.46
N VAL A 74 0.51 -15.76 -2.31
CA VAL A 74 -0.90 -15.49 -2.64
C VAL A 74 -1.71 -15.43 -1.35
N GLY A 75 -2.48 -14.34 -1.18
CA GLY A 75 -3.29 -14.10 0.00
C GLY A 75 -2.54 -13.55 1.20
N ALA A 76 -1.22 -13.53 1.18
CA ALA A 76 -0.43 -13.03 2.31
C ALA A 76 -0.50 -11.51 2.42
N VAL A 77 -0.34 -11.04 3.63
CA VAL A 77 -0.38 -9.61 3.97
C VAL A 77 0.94 -9.22 4.60
N LEU A 78 1.45 -8.07 4.18
CA LEU A 78 2.64 -7.45 4.75
C LEU A 78 2.24 -6.06 5.24
N SER A 79 2.51 -5.74 6.50
CA SER A 79 2.13 -4.46 7.07
C SER A 79 3.32 -3.74 7.67
N PHE A 80 3.30 -2.42 7.59
CA PHE A 80 4.34 -1.56 8.14
C PHE A 80 3.68 -0.42 8.92
N ASP A 81 4.12 -0.22 10.16
CA ASP A 81 3.77 0.93 10.96
C ASP A 81 4.92 1.93 10.94
N ASP A 82 4.59 3.22 10.86
CA ASP A 82 5.58 4.31 10.89
C ASP A 82 6.65 4.20 9.79
N TYR A 83 6.30 3.61 8.67
CA TYR A 83 7.22 3.48 7.54
C TYR A 83 6.84 4.46 6.44
N GLN A 84 7.71 5.43 6.17
CA GLN A 84 7.51 6.46 5.14
C GLN A 84 8.27 6.17 3.85
N GLY A 85 9.07 5.12 3.79
CA GLY A 85 9.81 4.74 2.60
C GLY A 85 8.93 4.09 1.53
N GLY A 86 9.55 3.72 0.43
CA GLY A 86 8.88 3.01 -0.67
C GLY A 86 9.04 1.50 -0.56
N LEU A 87 8.29 0.79 -1.37
CA LEU A 87 8.38 -0.65 -1.54
C LEU A 87 8.28 -0.97 -3.03
N ASP A 88 9.17 -1.84 -3.50
CA ASP A 88 9.17 -2.28 -4.88
C ASP A 88 8.66 -3.71 -4.97
N CYS A 89 8.19 -4.10 -6.15
CA CYS A 89 7.83 -5.48 -6.45
C CYS A 89 8.35 -5.91 -7.80
N GLN A 90 8.59 -7.20 -7.92
CA GLN A 90 9.05 -7.83 -9.17
C GLN A 90 8.66 -9.30 -9.16
N MET A 91 8.47 -9.85 -10.36
CA MET A 91 8.15 -11.25 -10.56
C MET A 91 9.28 -11.94 -11.33
N ALA A 92 9.53 -13.21 -11.05
CA ALA A 92 10.41 -14.03 -11.90
C ALA A 92 9.76 -14.30 -13.24
N ALA A 93 8.43 -14.49 -13.26
CA ALA A 93 7.66 -14.74 -14.47
C ALA A 93 6.21 -14.38 -14.20
N GLY A 94 5.48 -14.00 -15.24
CA GLY A 94 4.07 -13.69 -15.14
C GLY A 94 3.79 -12.37 -14.44
N SER A 95 2.60 -12.26 -13.89
CA SER A 95 2.17 -11.08 -13.14
C SER A 95 1.22 -11.46 -12.02
N THR A 96 1.17 -10.60 -11.00
CA THR A 96 0.20 -10.72 -9.93
C THR A 96 -0.22 -9.33 -9.49
N THR A 97 -1.39 -9.24 -8.87
CA THR A 97 -1.91 -7.95 -8.38
C THR A 97 -1.77 -7.89 -6.87
N VAL A 98 -1.29 -6.78 -6.37
CA VAL A 98 -1.26 -6.50 -4.93
C VAL A 98 -2.18 -5.33 -4.64
N GLU A 99 -2.86 -5.41 -3.51
CA GLU A 99 -3.66 -4.31 -2.99
C GLU A 99 -2.86 -3.55 -1.96
N ILE A 100 -2.84 -2.23 -2.08
CA ILE A 100 -2.13 -1.33 -1.18
C ILE A 100 -3.16 -0.54 -0.39
N LEU A 101 -3.08 -0.59 0.93
CA LEU A 101 -3.94 0.18 1.80
C LEU A 101 -3.07 1.07 2.68
N GLU A 102 -3.12 2.38 2.44
CA GLU A 102 -2.32 3.34 3.18
C GLU A 102 -3.19 4.17 4.11
N THR A 103 -2.72 4.38 5.34
CA THR A 103 -3.29 5.37 6.24
C THR A 103 -2.35 6.57 6.26
N VAL A 104 -2.86 7.73 5.92
CA VAL A 104 -2.08 8.96 5.83
C VAL A 104 -2.67 10.04 6.72
N ASN A 105 -1.81 10.95 7.10
CA ASN A 105 -2.20 12.07 7.95
C ASN A 105 -2.60 13.29 7.11
#